data_55a24a55c7766167fd35af73fdbbe8a9
#
_entry.id   55a24a55c7766167fd35af73fdbbe8a9
#
_cell.length_a   1.000
_cell.length_b   1.000
_cell.length_c   1.000
_cell.angle_alpha   90.00
_cell.angle_beta   90.00
_cell.angle_gamma   90.00
#
_symmetry.space_group_name_H-M   'P 1'
#
loop_
_entity.id
_entity.type
_entity.pdbx_description
1 polymer ?
#
loop_
_entity_poly.entity_id
_entity_poly.type
_entity_poly.pdbx_seq_one_letter_code
_entity_poly.pdbx_strand_id
1 'polypeptide(L)'
;MPETNLINNWLFAAMEPADQAALRPKLVRRQLAQKEVLLRTGDDVDYIHFPVSAQIANVMVFNTGESLAVSTVGRDGVTGLAAFMAHQPIGWDAITHVGGVVWSAPAGMLRVLAAQSPHLTGLLLDATHQNQLEAHTQAICATFHAVMPRLARWLVTLQDRTGLSSFALTQDDFAQLLGVRRTTIVAAMAELRACGALTRKTRGRVIIRDRGALKAAACTCHGRIHSQGTTAVVS
;
A
#
# COMPACT_ATOMS: atom_id res chain seq x y z
N MET A 1 0.58 -1.37 20.94
CA MET A 1 0.87 -2.03 19.64
C MET A 1 -0.39 -1.94 18.82
N PRO A 2 -0.34 -1.56 17.52
CA PRO A 2 -1.54 -1.58 16.71
C PRO A 2 -2.10 -3.01 16.71
N GLU A 3 -3.42 -3.11 16.87
CA GLU A 3 -4.12 -4.38 16.90
C GLU A 3 -3.81 -5.19 15.63
N THR A 4 -3.28 -6.37 15.79
CA THR A 4 -2.88 -7.28 14.69
C THR A 4 -4.06 -8.16 14.26
N ASN A 5 -5.28 -7.75 14.58
CA ASN A 5 -6.50 -8.46 14.21
C ASN A 5 -6.78 -8.31 12.71
N LEU A 6 -7.13 -9.41 12.07
CA LEU A 6 -7.45 -9.46 10.64
C LEU A 6 -8.60 -8.50 10.24
N ILE A 7 -9.55 -8.25 11.13
CA ILE A 7 -10.66 -7.29 10.92
C ILE A 7 -10.15 -5.87 10.60
N ASN A 8 -8.88 -5.55 10.90
CA ASN A 8 -8.27 -4.27 10.56
C ASN A 8 -7.85 -4.17 9.09
N ASN A 9 -7.95 -5.26 8.31
CA ASN A 9 -7.91 -5.17 6.86
C ASN A 9 -9.33 -4.86 6.37
N TRP A 10 -9.50 -3.73 5.69
CA TRP A 10 -10.81 -3.22 5.31
C TRP A 10 -11.54 -4.11 4.31
N LEU A 11 -10.80 -4.72 3.36
CA LEU A 11 -11.40 -5.66 2.41
C LEU A 11 -11.93 -6.90 3.12
N PHE A 12 -11.15 -7.48 4.05
CA PHE A 12 -11.62 -8.62 4.84
C PHE A 12 -12.82 -8.24 5.71
N ALA A 13 -12.81 -7.06 6.32
CA ALA A 13 -13.92 -6.58 7.14
C ALA A 13 -15.21 -6.38 6.34
N ALA A 14 -15.11 -6.04 5.06
CA ALA A 14 -16.24 -5.84 4.15
C ALA A 14 -16.84 -7.15 3.59
N MET A 15 -16.15 -8.29 3.75
CA MET A 15 -16.69 -9.59 3.33
C MET A 15 -17.92 -9.97 4.15
N GLU A 16 -18.84 -10.72 3.55
CA GLU A 16 -19.96 -11.32 4.28
C GLU A 16 -19.48 -12.26 5.39
N PRO A 17 -20.23 -12.37 6.51
CA PRO A 17 -19.84 -13.24 7.63
C PRO A 17 -19.59 -14.70 7.21
N ALA A 18 -20.31 -15.21 6.22
CA ALA A 18 -20.14 -16.56 5.70
C ALA A 18 -18.78 -16.72 4.99
N ASP A 19 -18.39 -15.75 4.15
CA ASP A 19 -17.09 -15.73 3.45
C ASP A 19 -15.94 -15.59 4.44
N GLN A 20 -16.08 -14.70 5.44
CA GLN A 20 -15.09 -14.56 6.51
C GLN A 20 -14.92 -15.86 7.29
N ALA A 21 -16.04 -16.54 7.67
CA ALA A 21 -16.02 -17.79 8.41
C ALA A 21 -15.34 -18.92 7.61
N ALA A 22 -15.59 -18.99 6.31
CA ALA A 22 -14.99 -19.99 5.42
C ALA A 22 -13.48 -19.73 5.20
N LEU A 23 -13.06 -18.47 5.08
CA LEU A 23 -11.66 -18.11 4.81
C LEU A 23 -10.79 -18.18 6.08
N ARG A 24 -11.33 -17.78 7.23
CA ARG A 24 -10.61 -17.64 8.51
C ARG A 24 -9.76 -18.86 8.90
N PRO A 25 -10.23 -20.13 8.81
CA PRO A 25 -9.45 -21.30 9.17
C PRO A 25 -8.22 -21.55 8.26
N LYS A 26 -8.17 -20.93 7.10
CA LYS A 26 -7.11 -21.07 6.10
C LYS A 26 -6.08 -19.95 6.15
N LEU A 27 -6.32 -18.96 6.99
CA LEU A 27 -5.45 -17.78 7.12
C LEU A 27 -4.28 -18.08 8.04
N VAL A 28 -3.09 -17.74 7.58
CA VAL A 28 -1.85 -17.82 8.35
C VAL A 28 -1.33 -16.41 8.61
N ARG A 29 -1.13 -16.09 9.89
CA ARG A 29 -0.52 -14.83 10.30
C ARG A 29 0.98 -14.86 10.02
N ARG A 30 1.49 -13.84 9.32
CA ARG A 30 2.91 -13.65 9.05
C ARG A 30 3.37 -12.27 9.54
N GLN A 31 4.59 -12.23 10.07
CA GLN A 31 5.32 -10.98 10.34
C GLN A 31 6.30 -10.77 9.19
N LEU A 32 6.12 -9.71 8.43
CA LEU A 32 7.00 -9.37 7.32
C LEU A 32 8.10 -8.42 7.78
N ALA A 33 9.32 -8.70 7.35
CA ALA A 33 10.43 -7.77 7.46
C ALA A 33 10.36 -6.71 6.35
N GLN A 34 10.95 -5.53 6.60
CA GLN A 34 11.14 -4.54 5.53
C GLN A 34 12.04 -5.14 4.42
N LYS A 35 11.74 -4.84 3.15
CA LYS A 35 12.41 -5.36 1.94
C LYS A 35 12.19 -6.85 1.67
N GLU A 36 11.33 -7.52 2.42
CA GLU A 36 10.91 -8.88 2.09
C GLU A 36 10.13 -8.88 0.78
N VAL A 37 10.52 -9.73 -0.17
CA VAL A 37 9.83 -9.91 -1.45
C VAL A 37 8.77 -10.97 -1.27
N LEU A 38 7.53 -10.63 -1.56
CA LEU A 38 6.37 -11.53 -1.48
C LEU A 38 6.08 -12.22 -2.79
N LEU A 39 6.21 -11.51 -3.90
CA LEU A 39 5.98 -11.99 -5.25
C LEU A 39 7.02 -11.34 -6.17
N ARG A 40 7.52 -12.10 -7.14
CA ARG A 40 8.40 -11.59 -8.20
C ARG A 40 7.65 -11.52 -9.52
N THR A 41 8.04 -10.63 -10.37
CA THR A 41 7.55 -10.56 -11.76
C THR A 41 7.66 -11.93 -12.43
N GLY A 42 6.55 -12.42 -12.94
CA GLY A 42 6.44 -13.74 -13.57
C GLY A 42 5.95 -14.86 -12.65
N ASP A 43 5.89 -14.63 -11.33
CA ASP A 43 5.37 -15.62 -10.39
C ASP A 43 3.85 -15.79 -10.56
N ASP A 44 3.37 -17.00 -10.33
CA ASP A 44 1.96 -17.27 -10.10
C ASP A 44 1.55 -16.76 -8.69
N VAL A 45 0.30 -16.32 -8.54
CA VAL A 45 -0.22 -15.84 -7.26
C VAL A 45 -0.80 -17.01 -6.49
N ASP A 46 0.05 -17.72 -5.75
CA ASP A 46 -0.35 -18.86 -4.91
C ASP A 46 -1.00 -18.45 -3.59
N TYR A 47 -0.60 -17.29 -3.07
CA TYR A 47 -1.13 -16.72 -1.82
C TYR A 47 -1.56 -15.27 -2.01
N ILE A 48 -2.70 -14.96 -1.43
CA ILE A 48 -3.18 -13.58 -1.25
C ILE A 48 -2.83 -13.14 0.15
N HIS A 49 -2.28 -11.93 0.28
CA HIS A 49 -1.90 -11.35 1.56
C HIS A 49 -2.81 -10.17 1.89
N PHE A 50 -3.38 -10.19 3.08
CA PHE A 50 -4.21 -9.15 3.68
C PHE A 50 -3.36 -8.35 4.68
N PRO A 51 -2.78 -7.20 4.30
CA PRO A 51 -2.00 -6.39 5.22
C PRO A 51 -2.87 -5.82 6.34
N VAL A 52 -2.31 -5.77 7.55
CA VAL A 52 -2.95 -5.17 8.73
C VAL A 52 -2.14 -3.96 9.21
N SER A 53 -0.83 -4.10 9.29
CA SER A 53 0.11 -3.04 9.65
C SER A 53 1.32 -2.96 8.73
N ALA A 54 1.50 -3.91 7.82
CA ALA A 54 2.49 -3.84 6.76
C ALA A 54 2.03 -2.94 5.61
N GLN A 55 3.00 -2.39 4.86
CA GLN A 55 2.73 -1.79 3.55
C GLN A 55 3.63 -2.47 2.51
N ILE A 56 3.02 -2.87 1.41
CA ILE A 56 3.65 -3.57 0.29
C ILE A 56 3.64 -2.63 -0.90
N ALA A 57 4.78 -2.44 -1.55
CA ALA A 57 4.92 -1.68 -2.79
C ALA A 57 4.91 -2.63 -3.98
N ASN A 58 4.14 -2.30 -4.99
CA ASN A 58 4.20 -2.92 -6.30
C ASN A 58 5.25 -2.17 -7.12
N VAL A 59 6.37 -2.83 -7.39
CA VAL A 59 7.58 -2.22 -7.97
C VAL A 59 7.83 -2.79 -9.34
N MET A 60 7.91 -1.93 -10.34
CA MET A 60 8.42 -2.29 -11.66
C MET A 60 9.92 -2.08 -11.68
N VAL A 61 10.64 -3.12 -12.10
CA VAL A 61 12.10 -3.11 -12.25
C VAL A 61 12.44 -3.14 -13.74
N PHE A 62 13.29 -2.21 -14.17
CA PHE A 62 13.73 -2.14 -15.55
C PHE A 62 15.06 -2.88 -15.73
N ASN A 63 15.36 -3.29 -16.96
CA ASN A 63 16.63 -3.98 -17.31
C ASN A 63 17.87 -3.13 -17.01
N THR A 64 17.73 -1.81 -16.89
CA THR A 64 18.77 -0.86 -16.50
C THR A 64 19.09 -0.88 -15.00
N GLY A 65 18.29 -1.61 -14.19
CA GLY A 65 18.38 -1.65 -12.73
C GLY A 65 17.60 -0.53 -12.03
N GLU A 66 17.00 0.38 -12.78
CA GLU A 66 16.07 1.37 -12.23
C GLU A 66 14.76 0.70 -11.81
N SER A 67 14.15 1.20 -10.76
CA SER A 67 12.89 0.68 -10.26
C SER A 67 11.97 1.80 -9.77
N LEU A 68 10.66 1.59 -9.90
CA LEU A 68 9.65 2.54 -9.50
C LEU A 68 8.47 1.82 -8.83
N ALA A 69 8.05 2.31 -7.68
CA ALA A 69 6.79 1.87 -7.09
C ALA A 69 5.62 2.52 -7.84
N VAL A 70 4.83 1.69 -8.52
CA VAL A 70 3.68 2.13 -9.31
C VAL A 70 2.39 2.23 -8.48
N SER A 71 2.29 1.43 -7.43
CA SER A 71 1.21 1.48 -6.44
C SER A 71 1.66 0.87 -5.13
N THR A 72 0.85 1.02 -4.10
CA THR A 72 1.10 0.42 -2.79
C THR A 72 -0.17 -0.22 -2.23
N VAL A 73 -0.01 -1.26 -1.42
CA VAL A 73 -1.11 -1.97 -0.76
C VAL A 73 -0.89 -1.95 0.74
N GLY A 74 -1.90 -1.57 1.48
CA GLY A 74 -1.93 -1.60 2.93
C GLY A 74 -3.20 -2.30 3.43
N ARG A 75 -3.69 -1.88 4.61
CA ARG A 75 -4.93 -2.41 5.19
C ARG A 75 -6.19 -2.21 4.35
N ASP A 76 -6.11 -1.40 3.31
CA ASP A 76 -7.17 -1.06 2.37
C ASP A 76 -7.30 -2.02 1.18
N GLY A 77 -6.44 -3.04 1.10
CA GLY A 77 -6.45 -3.97 -0.03
C GLY A 77 -5.76 -5.30 0.26
N VAL A 78 -5.41 -5.99 -0.80
CA VAL A 78 -4.67 -7.26 -0.81
C VAL A 78 -3.63 -7.25 -1.91
N THR A 79 -2.56 -8.06 -1.76
CA THR A 79 -1.49 -8.14 -2.77
C THR A 79 -1.87 -9.03 -3.94
N GLY A 80 -1.28 -8.77 -5.12
CA GLY A 80 -1.38 -9.62 -6.30
C GLY A 80 -2.77 -9.68 -6.94
N LEU A 81 -3.69 -8.79 -6.52
CA LEU A 81 -5.11 -8.89 -6.83
C LEU A 81 -5.42 -8.87 -8.32
N ALA A 82 -4.81 -7.97 -9.11
CA ALA A 82 -5.07 -7.88 -10.54
C ALA A 82 -4.64 -9.16 -11.28
N ALA A 83 -3.46 -9.70 -10.97
CA ALA A 83 -2.97 -10.96 -11.53
C ALA A 83 -3.86 -12.15 -11.10
N PHE A 84 -4.25 -12.19 -9.82
CA PHE A 84 -5.19 -13.17 -9.28
C PHE A 84 -6.53 -13.16 -10.03
N MET A 85 -7.15 -11.99 -10.22
CA MET A 85 -8.43 -11.84 -10.93
C MET A 85 -8.32 -12.18 -12.41
N ALA A 86 -7.20 -11.86 -13.04
CA ALA A 86 -6.94 -12.13 -14.45
C ALA A 86 -6.48 -13.58 -14.73
N HIS A 87 -6.19 -14.37 -13.71
CA HIS A 87 -5.55 -15.71 -13.87
C HIS A 87 -4.23 -15.63 -14.67
N GLN A 88 -3.42 -14.60 -14.38
CA GLN A 88 -2.15 -14.35 -15.05
C GLN A 88 -1.01 -14.28 -14.02
N PRO A 89 0.23 -14.57 -14.42
CA PRO A 89 1.40 -14.26 -13.58
C PRO A 89 1.47 -12.78 -13.23
N ILE A 90 2.08 -12.45 -12.09
CA ILE A 90 2.23 -11.06 -11.67
C ILE A 90 3.23 -10.31 -12.57
N GLY A 91 2.89 -9.08 -12.95
CA GLY A 91 3.70 -8.23 -13.84
C GLY A 91 4.67 -7.29 -13.14
N TRP A 92 4.81 -7.39 -11.80
CA TRP A 92 5.68 -6.53 -10.97
C TRP A 92 6.15 -7.29 -9.73
N ASP A 93 7.17 -6.76 -9.07
CA ASP A 93 7.59 -7.29 -7.77
C ASP A 93 6.72 -6.69 -6.65
N ALA A 94 6.20 -7.53 -5.74
CA ALA A 94 5.52 -7.10 -4.53
C ALA A 94 6.52 -7.14 -3.36
N ILE A 95 6.98 -5.96 -2.92
CA ILE A 95 8.05 -5.82 -1.92
C ILE A 95 7.51 -5.13 -0.68
N THR A 96 7.82 -5.67 0.50
CA THR A 96 7.45 -5.07 1.79
C THR A 96 8.21 -3.76 1.99
N HIS A 97 7.50 -2.64 1.90
CA HIS A 97 8.06 -1.31 2.09
C HIS A 97 8.13 -0.92 3.58
N VAL A 98 7.05 -1.18 4.31
CA VAL A 98 7.03 -1.07 5.78
C VAL A 98 6.71 -2.45 6.34
N GLY A 99 7.60 -2.96 7.17
CA GLY A 99 7.43 -4.24 7.86
C GLY A 99 6.23 -4.20 8.81
N GLY A 100 5.56 -5.34 8.95
CA GLY A 100 4.37 -5.43 9.78
C GLY A 100 3.66 -6.76 9.61
N VAL A 101 2.44 -6.84 10.11
CA VAL A 101 1.62 -8.05 10.07
C VAL A 101 0.79 -8.09 8.79
N VAL A 102 0.76 -9.28 8.19
CA VAL A 102 -0.20 -9.68 7.16
C VAL A 102 -0.85 -11.00 7.54
N TRP A 103 -2.02 -11.26 6.99
CA TRP A 103 -2.63 -12.57 6.98
C TRP A 103 -2.61 -13.11 5.56
N SER A 104 -2.20 -14.35 5.38
CA SER A 104 -2.03 -14.98 4.07
C SER A 104 -3.02 -16.12 3.90
N ALA A 105 -3.73 -16.14 2.78
CA ALA A 105 -4.64 -17.22 2.40
C ALA A 105 -4.19 -17.85 1.08
N PRO A 106 -4.39 -19.18 0.88
CA PRO A 106 -4.21 -19.79 -0.43
C PRO A 106 -5.13 -19.13 -1.47
N ALA A 107 -4.56 -18.69 -2.59
CA ALA A 107 -5.30 -18.03 -3.66
C ALA A 107 -6.42 -18.93 -4.24
N GLY A 108 -6.16 -20.24 -4.35
CA GLY A 108 -7.18 -21.20 -4.80
C GLY A 108 -8.43 -21.22 -3.93
N MET A 109 -8.28 -21.06 -2.61
CA MET A 109 -9.43 -21.00 -1.69
C MET A 109 -10.24 -19.71 -1.89
N LEU A 110 -9.57 -18.57 -1.99
CA LEU A 110 -10.26 -17.29 -2.25
C LEU A 110 -10.98 -17.31 -3.60
N ARG A 111 -10.40 -18.01 -4.60
CA ARG A 111 -11.00 -18.18 -5.93
C ARG A 111 -12.28 -18.99 -5.88
N VAL A 112 -12.30 -20.09 -5.12
CA VAL A 112 -13.52 -20.91 -4.90
C VAL A 112 -14.61 -20.08 -4.21
N LEU A 113 -14.26 -19.32 -3.17
CA LEU A 113 -15.21 -18.47 -2.48
C LEU A 113 -15.77 -17.36 -3.40
N ALA A 114 -14.91 -16.69 -4.15
CA ALA A 114 -15.34 -15.64 -5.07
C ALA A 114 -16.30 -16.17 -6.15
N ALA A 115 -16.06 -17.39 -6.64
CA ALA A 115 -16.97 -18.02 -7.61
C ALA A 115 -18.36 -18.32 -7.05
N GLN A 116 -18.51 -18.45 -5.73
CA GLN A 116 -19.75 -18.74 -5.03
C GLN A 116 -20.41 -17.50 -4.42
N SER A 117 -19.67 -16.39 -4.24
CA SER A 117 -20.13 -15.15 -3.62
C SER A 117 -20.01 -13.98 -4.61
N PRO A 118 -21.13 -13.54 -5.24
CA PRO A 118 -21.16 -12.35 -6.07
C PRO A 118 -20.70 -11.09 -5.31
N HIS A 119 -21.03 -11.00 -4.01
CA HIS A 119 -20.59 -9.90 -3.15
C HIS A 119 -19.06 -9.86 -3.03
N LEU A 120 -18.45 -11.01 -2.72
CA LEU A 120 -16.98 -11.10 -2.63
C LEU A 120 -16.31 -10.76 -3.98
N THR A 121 -16.86 -11.27 -5.08
CA THR A 121 -16.37 -10.93 -6.42
C THR A 121 -16.45 -9.42 -6.68
N GLY A 122 -17.55 -8.77 -6.32
CA GLY A 122 -17.71 -7.31 -6.39
C GLY A 122 -16.64 -6.58 -5.59
N LEU A 123 -16.41 -6.97 -4.33
CA LEU A 123 -15.35 -6.37 -3.48
C LEU A 123 -13.95 -6.51 -4.08
N LEU A 124 -13.64 -7.66 -4.68
CA LEU A 124 -12.33 -7.88 -5.32
C LEU A 124 -12.18 -7.04 -6.59
N LEU A 125 -13.24 -6.86 -7.38
CA LEU A 125 -13.25 -5.97 -8.54
C LEU A 125 -13.09 -4.52 -8.15
N ASP A 126 -13.81 -4.06 -7.12
CA ASP A 126 -13.69 -2.70 -6.58
C ASP A 126 -12.27 -2.43 -6.07
N ALA A 127 -11.67 -3.36 -5.33
CA ALA A 127 -10.29 -3.23 -4.86
C ALA A 127 -9.29 -3.21 -6.03
N THR A 128 -9.53 -3.98 -7.10
CA THR A 128 -8.72 -3.94 -8.32
C THR A 128 -8.82 -2.58 -9.00
N HIS A 129 -10.02 -2.04 -9.12
CA HIS A 129 -10.26 -0.71 -9.66
C HIS A 129 -9.58 0.39 -8.84
N GLN A 130 -9.63 0.31 -7.50
CA GLN A 130 -8.94 1.25 -6.61
C GLN A 130 -7.42 1.21 -6.80
N ASN A 131 -6.83 0.03 -6.94
CA ASN A 131 -5.39 -0.11 -7.23
C ASN A 131 -5.02 0.53 -8.58
N GLN A 132 -5.87 0.39 -9.60
CA GLN A 132 -5.69 1.04 -10.89
C GLN A 132 -5.77 2.56 -10.80
N LEU A 133 -6.76 3.10 -10.07
CA LEU A 133 -6.88 4.53 -9.81
C LEU A 133 -5.67 5.09 -9.06
N GLU A 134 -5.10 4.35 -8.11
CA GLU A 134 -3.86 4.74 -7.43
C GLU A 134 -2.70 4.84 -8.43
N ALA A 135 -2.52 3.85 -9.30
CA ALA A 135 -1.47 3.87 -10.32
C ALA A 135 -1.63 5.07 -11.29
N HIS A 136 -2.85 5.35 -11.75
CA HIS A 136 -3.13 6.54 -12.56
C HIS A 136 -2.83 7.84 -11.80
N THR A 137 -3.20 7.90 -10.52
CA THR A 137 -2.93 9.05 -9.66
C THR A 137 -1.42 9.24 -9.45
N GLN A 138 -0.66 8.15 -9.31
CA GLN A 138 0.81 8.21 -9.24
C GLN A 138 1.41 8.80 -10.52
N ALA A 139 0.94 8.38 -11.70
CA ALA A 139 1.42 8.90 -12.99
C ALA A 139 1.16 10.41 -13.12
N ILE A 140 -0.08 10.86 -12.84
CA ILE A 140 -0.44 12.27 -12.83
C ILE A 140 0.41 13.06 -11.84
N CYS A 141 0.55 12.52 -10.63
CA CYS A 141 1.29 13.15 -9.55
C CYS A 141 2.78 13.30 -9.90
N ALA A 142 3.35 12.29 -10.55
CA ALA A 142 4.76 12.32 -11.00
C ALA A 142 5.00 13.37 -12.08
N THR A 143 4.01 13.62 -12.94
CA THR A 143 4.11 14.55 -14.06
C THR A 143 3.91 16.01 -13.65
N PHE A 144 2.92 16.28 -12.78
CA PHE A 144 2.45 17.65 -12.57
C PHE A 144 2.79 18.23 -11.20
N HIS A 145 3.27 17.43 -10.23
CA HIS A 145 3.55 17.92 -8.89
C HIS A 145 5.03 17.85 -8.53
N ALA A 146 5.51 18.88 -7.82
CA ALA A 146 6.84 18.90 -7.23
C ALA A 146 7.02 17.75 -6.21
N VAL A 147 8.27 17.38 -5.93
CA VAL A 147 8.58 16.20 -5.11
C VAL A 147 8.11 16.36 -3.67
N MET A 148 8.19 17.55 -3.07
CA MET A 148 7.79 17.76 -1.68
C MET A 148 6.29 17.46 -1.45
N PRO A 149 5.32 18.00 -2.23
CA PRO A 149 3.91 17.63 -2.09
C PRO A 149 3.61 16.16 -2.37
N ARG A 150 4.37 15.51 -3.28
CA ARG A 150 4.27 14.07 -3.54
C ARG A 150 4.72 13.25 -2.34
N LEU A 151 5.84 13.62 -1.74
CA LEU A 151 6.38 12.98 -0.53
C LEU A 151 5.42 13.16 0.65
N ALA A 152 4.86 14.36 0.83
CA ALA A 152 3.86 14.63 1.87
C ALA A 152 2.62 13.75 1.70
N ARG A 153 2.04 13.68 0.48
CA ARG A 153 0.92 12.81 0.16
C ARG A 153 1.23 11.36 0.50
N TRP A 154 2.41 10.89 0.11
CA TRP A 154 2.83 9.52 0.33
C TRP A 154 2.93 9.17 1.82
N LEU A 155 3.52 10.08 2.63
CA LEU A 155 3.62 9.92 4.08
C LEU A 155 2.24 9.92 4.77
N VAL A 156 1.28 10.73 4.30
CA VAL A 156 -0.11 10.69 4.80
C VAL A 156 -0.75 9.33 4.51
N THR A 157 -0.66 8.85 3.25
CA THR A 157 -1.18 7.52 2.86
C THR A 157 -0.54 6.41 3.68
N LEU A 158 0.78 6.48 3.91
CA LEU A 158 1.51 5.52 4.72
C LEU A 158 0.99 5.47 6.17
N GLN A 159 0.74 6.64 6.77
CA GLN A 159 0.18 6.74 8.12
C GLN A 159 -1.24 6.15 8.16
N ASP A 160 -2.08 6.41 7.17
CA ASP A 160 -3.45 5.88 7.09
C ASP A 160 -3.46 4.35 7.02
N ARG A 161 -2.57 3.79 6.21
CA ARG A 161 -2.49 2.35 5.96
C ARG A 161 -1.86 1.55 7.10
N THR A 162 -0.92 2.15 7.82
CA THR A 162 -0.18 1.44 8.88
C THR A 162 -0.62 1.81 10.29
N GLY A 163 -1.25 2.97 10.47
CA GLY A 163 -1.55 3.55 11.80
C GLY A 163 -0.32 4.05 12.53
N LEU A 164 0.86 4.08 11.89
CA LEU A 164 2.13 4.47 12.49
C LEU A 164 2.46 5.92 12.16
N SER A 165 3.17 6.61 13.07
CA SER A 165 3.72 7.94 12.84
C SER A 165 5.25 7.94 12.72
N SER A 166 5.90 6.78 12.85
CA SER A 166 7.37 6.63 12.78
C SER A 166 7.75 5.44 11.91
N PHE A 167 8.56 5.69 10.89
CA PHE A 167 8.94 4.71 9.87
C PHE A 167 10.45 4.55 9.80
N ALA A 168 10.93 3.31 9.75
CA ALA A 168 12.34 2.97 9.53
C ALA A 168 12.68 3.03 8.02
N LEU A 169 12.42 4.17 7.38
CA LEU A 169 12.64 4.41 5.96
C LEU A 169 13.78 5.39 5.76
N THR A 170 14.65 5.07 4.82
CA THR A 170 15.78 5.91 4.42
C THR A 170 15.39 6.86 3.30
N GLN A 171 16.26 7.85 3.04
CA GLN A 171 16.09 8.74 1.89
C GLN A 171 16.17 8.00 0.55
N ASP A 172 16.95 6.91 0.52
CA ASP A 172 17.10 6.07 -0.68
C ASP A 172 15.80 5.27 -0.93
N ASP A 173 15.14 4.77 0.12
CA ASP A 173 13.83 4.10 -0.01
C ASP A 173 12.78 5.07 -0.60
N PHE A 174 12.76 6.34 -0.17
CA PHE A 174 11.87 7.35 -0.75
C PHE A 174 12.27 7.78 -2.17
N ALA A 175 13.55 7.82 -2.47
CA ALA A 175 14.05 8.14 -3.80
C ALA A 175 13.61 7.09 -4.82
N GLN A 176 13.76 5.82 -4.47
CA GLN A 176 13.28 4.69 -5.27
C GLN A 176 11.75 4.71 -5.43
N LEU A 177 11.04 4.96 -4.34
CA LEU A 177 9.58 4.98 -4.34
C LEU A 177 8.99 6.08 -5.24
N LEU A 178 9.58 7.27 -5.22
CA LEU A 178 9.09 8.42 -5.97
C LEU A 178 9.74 8.57 -7.35
N GLY A 179 10.71 7.73 -7.71
CA GLY A 179 11.43 7.78 -8.97
C GLY A 179 12.24 9.07 -9.13
N VAL A 180 12.94 9.50 -8.07
CA VAL A 180 13.71 10.75 -8.06
C VAL A 180 15.09 10.54 -7.44
N ARG A 181 16.00 11.51 -7.63
CA ARG A 181 17.33 11.45 -6.99
C ARG A 181 17.21 11.63 -5.47
N ARG A 182 18.10 10.97 -4.71
CA ARG A 182 18.20 11.11 -3.26
C ARG A 182 18.35 12.57 -2.81
N THR A 183 19.12 13.37 -3.52
CA THR A 183 19.31 14.80 -3.22
C THR A 183 18.00 15.58 -3.23
N THR A 184 17.08 15.23 -4.15
CA THR A 184 15.75 15.83 -4.23
C THR A 184 14.88 15.44 -3.02
N ILE A 185 14.97 14.20 -2.55
CA ILE A 185 14.30 13.76 -1.30
C ILE A 185 14.85 14.51 -0.09
N VAL A 186 16.18 14.70 -0.02
CA VAL A 186 16.81 15.46 1.07
C VAL A 186 16.23 16.87 1.16
N ALA A 187 16.12 17.59 0.02
CA ALA A 187 15.52 18.92 -0.05
C ALA A 187 14.04 18.90 0.37
N ALA A 188 13.23 18.01 -0.20
CA ALA A 188 11.81 17.89 0.12
C ALA A 188 11.57 17.58 1.61
N MET A 189 12.39 16.72 2.22
CA MET A 189 12.33 16.45 3.66
C MET A 189 12.73 17.66 4.51
N ALA A 190 13.66 18.51 4.05
CA ALA A 190 14.03 19.74 4.73
C ALA A 190 12.86 20.73 4.75
N GLU A 191 12.16 20.88 3.62
CA GLU A 191 10.95 21.71 3.52
C GLU A 191 9.83 21.21 4.45
N LEU A 192 9.57 19.88 4.50
CA LEU A 192 8.58 19.28 5.39
C LEU A 192 8.94 19.45 6.88
N ARG A 193 10.23 19.52 7.22
CA ARG A 193 10.67 19.86 8.58
C ARG A 193 10.48 21.34 8.89
N ALA A 194 10.76 22.20 7.93
CA ALA A 194 10.62 23.64 8.08
C ALA A 194 9.16 24.06 8.32
N CYS A 195 8.20 23.42 7.64
CA CYS A 195 6.76 23.64 7.88
C CYS A 195 6.22 22.89 9.12
N GLY A 196 7.06 22.16 9.86
CA GLY A 196 6.67 21.48 11.10
C GLY A 196 6.00 20.12 10.92
N ALA A 197 5.81 19.65 9.67
CA ALA A 197 5.17 18.36 9.38
C ALA A 197 5.98 17.16 9.89
N LEU A 198 7.32 17.23 9.79
CA LEU A 198 8.23 16.19 10.26
C LEU A 198 9.06 16.67 11.47
N THR A 199 9.51 15.73 12.30
CA THR A 199 10.47 16.04 13.38
C THR A 199 11.84 16.41 12.80
N ARG A 200 12.71 16.96 13.68
CA ARG A 200 14.14 17.13 13.35
C ARG A 200 14.73 15.80 12.90
N LYS A 201 15.82 15.87 12.12
CA LYS A 201 16.49 14.71 11.52
C LYS A 201 16.83 13.66 12.58
N THR A 202 16.22 12.48 12.44
CA THR A 202 16.55 11.26 13.19
C THR A 202 17.27 10.28 12.26
N ARG A 203 18.32 9.64 12.74
CA ARG A 203 19.11 8.73 11.90
C ARG A 203 18.28 7.49 11.52
N GLY A 204 18.10 7.25 10.21
CA GLY A 204 17.42 6.06 9.68
C GLY A 204 15.90 5.99 9.96
N ARG A 205 15.28 7.09 10.40
CA ARG A 205 13.84 7.13 10.64
C ARG A 205 13.21 8.43 10.15
N VAL A 206 11.97 8.34 9.73
CA VAL A 206 11.09 9.49 9.45
C VAL A 206 9.95 9.47 10.46
N ILE A 207 9.72 10.60 11.14
CA ILE A 207 8.69 10.72 12.16
C ILE A 207 7.78 11.89 11.79
N ILE A 208 6.50 11.60 11.61
CA ILE A 208 5.45 12.60 11.41
C ILE A 208 5.19 13.28 12.75
N ARG A 209 5.40 14.59 12.80
CA ARG A 209 5.17 15.42 13.98
C ARG A 209 3.75 15.97 14.00
N ASP A 210 3.33 16.51 12.86
CA ASP A 210 2.02 17.14 12.70
C ASP A 210 1.37 16.65 11.40
N ARG A 211 0.29 15.87 11.56
CA ARG A 211 -0.48 15.34 10.44
C ARG A 211 -1.22 16.45 9.68
N GLY A 212 -1.69 17.48 10.38
CA GLY A 212 -2.39 18.61 9.77
C GLY A 212 -1.46 19.38 8.83
N ALA A 213 -0.25 19.74 9.31
CA ALA A 213 0.78 20.36 8.51
C ALA A 213 1.21 19.47 7.33
N LEU A 214 1.32 18.14 7.55
CA LEU A 214 1.66 17.18 6.48
C LEU A 214 0.57 17.12 5.41
N LYS A 215 -0.71 17.09 5.79
CA LYS A 215 -1.85 17.11 4.85
C LYS A 215 -1.91 18.42 4.06
N ALA A 216 -1.65 19.57 4.72
CA ALA A 216 -1.61 20.88 4.07
C ALA A 216 -0.46 20.98 3.04
N ALA A 217 0.66 20.29 3.28
CA ALA A 217 1.79 20.22 2.37
C ALA A 217 1.58 19.22 1.22
N ALA A 218 0.63 18.30 1.35
CA ALA A 218 0.37 17.27 0.34
C ALA A 218 -0.33 17.83 -0.90
N CYS A 219 -0.06 17.23 -2.07
CA CYS A 219 -0.79 17.57 -3.28
C CYS A 219 -2.26 17.12 -3.19
N THR A 220 -3.14 17.77 -3.96
CA THR A 220 -4.60 17.49 -4.01
C THR A 220 -4.94 16.06 -4.46
N CYS A 221 -3.98 15.31 -5.01
CA CYS A 221 -4.16 13.90 -5.37
C CYS A 221 -4.48 13.00 -4.17
N HIS A 222 -4.18 13.42 -2.93
CA HIS A 222 -4.51 12.65 -1.73
C HIS A 222 -6.02 12.41 -1.61
N GLY A 223 -6.86 13.44 -1.84
CA GLY A 223 -8.32 13.33 -1.77
C GLY A 223 -8.93 12.39 -2.82
N ARG A 224 -8.28 12.26 -3.99
CA ARG A 224 -8.80 11.40 -5.07
C ARG A 224 -8.71 9.90 -4.76
N ILE A 225 -7.70 9.49 -4.00
CA ILE A 225 -7.51 8.07 -3.61
C ILE A 225 -8.51 7.68 -2.54
N HIS A 226 -8.82 8.58 -1.59
CA HIS A 226 -9.67 8.26 -0.44
C HIS A 226 -11.16 8.54 -0.66
N SER A 227 -11.55 9.51 -1.50
CA SER A 227 -12.96 9.87 -1.70
C SER A 227 -13.76 8.82 -2.47
N GLN A 228 -13.10 7.93 -3.20
CA GLN A 228 -13.77 6.89 -3.98
C GLN A 228 -13.80 5.52 -3.27
N GLY A 229 -12.89 5.28 -2.32
CA GLY A 229 -12.87 4.03 -1.53
C GLY A 229 -13.83 4.02 -0.34
N THR A 230 -14.28 5.18 0.13
CA THR A 230 -15.16 5.29 1.32
C THR A 230 -16.63 5.12 0.97
N THR A 231 -17.02 5.23 -0.29
CA THR A 231 -18.45 5.16 -0.70
C THR A 231 -18.97 3.72 -0.75
N ALA A 232 -18.12 2.71 -0.84
CA ALA A 232 -18.54 1.30 -0.92
C ALA A 232 -18.66 0.60 0.44
N VAL A 233 -18.22 1.21 1.55
CA VAL A 233 -18.16 0.57 2.88
C VAL A 233 -19.22 1.12 3.86
N VAL A 234 -20.02 2.11 3.47
CA VAL A 234 -20.98 2.82 4.38
C VAL A 234 -22.42 2.82 3.80
N SER A 235 -22.80 1.83 3.02
CA SER A 235 -24.22 1.66 2.65
C SER A 235 -24.71 0.26 2.97
#